data_1873e97cd7be8a6ed97d0e8fa9c033c2
#
_entry.id   1873e97cd7be8a6ed97d0e8fa9c033c2
#
_cell.length_a   1.000
_cell.length_b   1.000
_cell.length_c   1.000
_cell.angle_alpha   90.00
_cell.angle_beta   90.00
_cell.angle_gamma   90.00
#
_symmetry.space_group_name_H-M   'P 1'
#
loop_
_entity.id
_entity.type
_entity.pdbx_description
1 polymer ?
#
loop_
_entity_poly.entity_id
_entity_poly.type
_entity_poly.pdbx_seq_one_letter_code
_entity_poly.pdbx_strand_id
1 'polypeptide(L)'
;YRGQDDGGRPFSLTAGEAVQRSSREGIVRMEDMMAQILLRDGPARISAEGGAYDIDAEVMTVDGPLRLSAADGYTMTARGVSVDLQSRVMVGDGRVEGAVPAGTFEADRIEVDIDERKISLRGNARLTMRPGELRVP
;
A
#
# COMPACT_ATOMS: atom_id res chain seq x y z
N TYR A 1 3.10 12.19 -10.64
CA TYR A 1 3.85 12.82 -9.56
C TYR A 1 5.10 12.01 -9.25
N ARG A 2 6.21 12.69 -9.18
CA ARG A 2 7.49 12.08 -8.80
C ARG A 2 8.05 12.80 -7.59
N GLY A 3 8.60 12.02 -6.66
CA GLY A 3 9.20 12.57 -5.47
C GLY A 3 10.15 11.57 -4.82
N GLN A 4 10.60 11.93 -3.64
CA GLN A 4 11.40 11.05 -2.80
C GLN A 4 10.78 11.00 -1.42
N ASP A 5 10.83 9.84 -0.78
CA ASP A 5 10.43 9.74 0.61
C ASP A 5 11.54 10.32 1.51
N ASP A 6 11.32 10.35 2.83
CA ASP A 6 12.33 10.89 3.75
C ASP A 6 13.60 10.05 3.78
N GLY A 7 13.54 8.82 3.35
CA GLY A 7 14.72 7.98 3.21
C GLY A 7 15.48 8.20 1.91
N GLY A 8 15.04 9.14 1.07
CA GLY A 8 15.68 9.44 -0.19
C GLY A 8 15.42 8.45 -1.30
N ARG A 9 14.50 7.51 -1.09
CA ARG A 9 14.16 6.53 -2.11
C ARG A 9 13.20 7.12 -3.13
N PRO A 10 13.48 6.96 -4.42
CA PRO A 10 12.58 7.49 -5.43
C PRO A 10 11.27 6.69 -5.48
N PHE A 11 10.18 7.39 -5.69
CA PHE A 11 8.90 6.78 -6.00
C PHE A 11 8.22 7.57 -7.11
N SER A 12 7.30 6.91 -7.81
CA SER A 12 6.46 7.59 -8.79
C SER A 12 5.02 7.14 -8.61
N LEU A 13 4.12 8.10 -8.68
CA LEU A 13 2.67 7.88 -8.63
C LEU A 13 2.09 8.34 -9.95
N THR A 14 1.33 7.46 -10.60
CA THR A 14 0.64 7.77 -11.84
C THR A 14 -0.84 7.52 -11.65
N ALA A 15 -1.65 8.48 -12.08
CA ALA A 15 -3.10 8.34 -12.10
C ALA A 15 -3.60 8.56 -13.50
N GLY A 16 -4.53 7.73 -13.96
CA GLY A 16 -5.15 7.88 -15.27
C GLY A 16 -5.98 9.15 -15.37
N GLU A 17 -6.56 9.54 -14.24
CA GLU A 17 -7.27 10.80 -14.15
C GLU A 17 -7.10 11.38 -12.75
N ALA A 18 -6.75 12.66 -12.70
CA ALA A 18 -6.67 13.40 -11.44
C ALA A 18 -7.51 14.66 -11.58
N VAL A 19 -8.51 14.81 -10.72
CA VAL A 19 -9.43 15.93 -10.75
C VAL A 19 -9.47 16.60 -9.39
N GLN A 20 -9.14 17.88 -9.36
CA GLN A 20 -9.33 18.70 -8.19
C GLN A 20 -10.68 19.39 -8.27
N ARG A 21 -11.63 19.00 -7.43
CA ARG A 21 -12.99 19.54 -7.47
C ARG A 21 -13.06 21.00 -7.08
N SER A 22 -12.31 21.35 -6.02
CA SER A 22 -12.30 22.70 -5.51
C SER A 22 -11.04 22.94 -4.72
N SER A 23 -10.39 24.05 -4.95
CA SER A 23 -9.25 24.46 -4.14
C SER A 23 -9.64 24.75 -2.69
N ARG A 24 -10.91 25.06 -2.44
CA ARG A 24 -11.40 25.27 -1.07
C ARG A 24 -11.53 23.97 -0.29
N GLU A 25 -11.85 22.89 -0.97
CA GLU A 25 -12.02 21.59 -0.34
C GLU A 25 -10.66 20.93 -0.09
N GLY A 26 -9.65 21.31 -0.85
CA GLY A 26 -8.32 20.73 -0.70
C GLY A 26 -8.26 19.25 -1.00
N ILE A 27 -9.20 18.74 -1.79
CA ILE A 27 -9.31 17.32 -2.09
C ILE A 27 -9.06 17.08 -3.57
N VAL A 28 -8.13 16.18 -3.87
CA VAL A 28 -7.85 15.74 -5.23
C VAL A 28 -8.35 14.32 -5.38
N ARG A 29 -9.25 14.11 -6.32
CA ARG A 29 -9.73 12.77 -6.65
C ARG A 29 -8.92 12.20 -7.79
N MET A 30 -8.61 10.90 -7.68
CA MET A 30 -7.79 10.20 -8.65
C MET A 30 -8.46 8.90 -9.05
N GLU A 31 -8.29 8.52 -10.33
CA GLU A 31 -8.78 7.25 -10.84
C GLU A 31 -7.61 6.49 -11.47
N ASP A 32 -7.71 5.18 -11.51
CA ASP A 32 -6.69 4.31 -12.08
C ASP A 32 -5.31 4.60 -11.49
N MET A 33 -5.23 4.56 -10.18
CA MET A 33 -4.00 4.88 -9.47
C MET A 33 -2.98 3.76 -9.62
N MET A 34 -1.75 4.16 -9.89
CA MET A 34 -0.63 3.23 -9.92
C MET A 34 0.60 3.91 -9.33
N ALA A 35 1.28 3.21 -8.45
CA ALA A 35 2.53 3.68 -7.87
C ALA A 35 3.58 2.61 -8.04
N GLN A 36 4.81 3.04 -8.24
CA GLN A 36 5.95 2.14 -8.28
C GLN A 36 6.96 2.60 -7.24
N ILE A 37 7.39 1.66 -6.41
CA ILE A 37 8.33 1.92 -5.33
C ILE A 37 9.53 1.03 -5.57
N LEU A 38 10.72 1.63 -5.50
CA LEU A 38 11.95 0.85 -5.62
C LEU A 38 12.37 0.37 -4.23
N LEU A 39 12.27 -0.93 -4.03
CA LEU A 39 12.67 -1.58 -2.79
C LEU A 39 14.06 -2.18 -2.97
N ARG A 40 14.63 -2.62 -1.85
CA ARG A 40 15.95 -3.22 -1.83
C ARG A 40 16.07 -4.45 -2.75
N ASP A 41 15.01 -5.26 -2.79
CA ASP A 41 14.98 -6.52 -3.55
C ASP A 41 14.34 -6.37 -4.92
N GLY A 42 14.04 -5.15 -5.34
CA GLY A 42 13.46 -4.87 -6.65
C GLY A 42 12.24 -3.96 -6.57
N PRO A 43 11.61 -3.69 -7.71
CA PRO A 43 10.47 -2.79 -7.74
C PRO A 43 9.21 -3.45 -7.17
N ALA A 44 8.39 -2.64 -6.53
CA ALA A 44 7.05 -3.02 -6.12
C ALA A 44 6.05 -2.12 -6.82
N ARG A 45 4.93 -2.67 -7.24
CA ARG A 45 3.85 -1.92 -7.87
C ARG A 45 2.62 -1.97 -6.99
N ILE A 46 2.01 -0.81 -6.83
CA ILE A 46 0.77 -0.66 -6.08
C ILE A 46 -0.26 -0.07 -7.03
N SER A 47 -1.43 -0.67 -7.08
CA SER A 47 -2.50 -0.18 -7.93
C SER A 47 -3.83 -0.18 -7.19
N ALA A 48 -4.71 0.75 -7.59
CA ALA A 48 -6.05 0.88 -7.03
C ALA A 48 -6.97 1.50 -8.08
N GLU A 49 -8.28 1.26 -7.94
CA GLU A 49 -9.26 1.82 -8.87
C GLU A 49 -9.36 3.33 -8.74
N GLY A 50 -9.20 3.86 -7.55
CA GLY A 50 -9.26 5.28 -7.33
C GLY A 50 -8.95 5.64 -5.90
N GLY A 51 -9.05 6.91 -5.61
CA GLY A 51 -8.82 7.42 -4.28
C GLY A 51 -8.96 8.92 -4.21
N ALA A 52 -8.71 9.46 -3.04
CA ALA A 52 -8.76 10.88 -2.79
C ALA A 52 -7.61 11.30 -1.89
N TYR A 53 -6.99 12.40 -2.21
CA TYR A 53 -5.95 12.98 -1.40
C TYR A 53 -6.45 14.28 -0.78
N ASP A 54 -6.45 14.34 0.54
CA ASP A 54 -6.76 15.55 1.29
C ASP A 54 -5.47 16.31 1.50
N ILE A 55 -5.35 17.45 0.84
CA ILE A 55 -4.12 18.25 0.85
C ILE A 55 -3.86 18.83 2.25
N ASP A 56 -4.90 19.29 2.93
CA ASP A 56 -4.74 19.93 4.23
C ASP A 56 -4.38 18.93 5.32
N ALA A 57 -5.04 17.79 5.33
CA ALA A 57 -4.76 16.73 6.30
C ALA A 57 -3.57 15.87 5.93
N GLU A 58 -3.14 15.94 4.68
CA GLU A 58 -2.09 15.08 4.12
C GLU A 58 -2.41 13.59 4.27
N VAL A 59 -3.67 13.25 4.01
CA VAL A 59 -4.16 11.89 4.10
C VAL A 59 -4.70 11.46 2.74
N MET A 60 -4.25 10.28 2.29
CA MET A 60 -4.78 9.65 1.10
C MET A 60 -5.69 8.50 1.49
N THR A 61 -6.89 8.47 0.93
CA THR A 61 -7.80 7.33 1.08
C THR A 61 -7.93 6.62 -0.27
N VAL A 62 -8.05 5.31 -0.23
CA VAL A 62 -8.10 4.49 -1.43
C VAL A 62 -9.49 3.86 -1.54
N ASP A 63 -10.08 4.01 -2.72
CA ASP A 63 -11.38 3.41 -3.03
C ASP A 63 -11.17 2.01 -3.58
N GLY A 64 -11.91 1.05 -3.01
CA GLY A 64 -11.78 -0.33 -3.43
C GLY A 64 -10.49 -0.98 -2.94
N PRO A 65 -10.18 -2.17 -3.48
CA PRO A 65 -8.98 -2.87 -3.04
C PRO A 65 -7.71 -2.22 -3.56
N LEU A 66 -6.73 -2.13 -2.68
CA LEU A 66 -5.37 -1.78 -3.04
C LEU A 66 -4.60 -3.06 -3.30
N ARG A 67 -3.95 -3.15 -4.46
CA ARG A 67 -3.18 -4.33 -4.84
C ARG A 67 -1.70 -3.99 -4.90
N LEU A 68 -0.92 -4.82 -4.25
CA LEU A 68 0.53 -4.70 -4.27
C LEU A 68 1.13 -5.93 -4.92
N SER A 69 2.10 -5.71 -5.79
CA SER A 69 2.86 -6.78 -6.41
C SER A 69 4.34 -6.40 -6.37
N ALA A 70 5.14 -7.23 -5.75
CA ALA A 70 6.57 -6.99 -5.64
C ALA A 70 7.35 -8.14 -6.30
N ALA A 71 8.64 -7.93 -6.47
CA ALA A 71 9.52 -8.97 -6.96
C ALA A 71 9.46 -10.20 -6.05
N ASP A 72 9.86 -11.35 -6.57
CA ASP A 72 9.98 -12.61 -5.83
C ASP A 72 8.64 -13.21 -5.38
N GLY A 73 7.53 -12.82 -6.02
CA GLY A 73 6.24 -13.44 -5.77
C GLY A 73 5.47 -12.90 -4.57
N TYR A 74 5.84 -11.74 -4.07
CA TYR A 74 5.08 -11.09 -3.00
C TYR A 74 3.88 -10.36 -3.59
N THR A 75 2.71 -10.68 -3.10
CA THR A 75 1.47 -10.01 -3.50
C THR A 75 0.63 -9.70 -2.27
N MET A 76 -0.17 -8.66 -2.35
CA MET A 76 -1.07 -8.29 -1.26
C MET A 76 -2.28 -7.56 -1.82
N THR A 77 -3.43 -7.82 -1.24
CA THR A 77 -4.65 -7.05 -1.50
C THR A 77 -5.19 -6.59 -0.17
N ALA A 78 -5.38 -5.29 -0.03
CA ALA A 78 -5.90 -4.67 1.17
C ALA A 78 -7.10 -3.80 0.84
N ARG A 79 -8.03 -3.66 1.76
CA ARG A 79 -9.24 -2.87 1.58
C ARG A 79 -9.38 -1.85 2.69
N GLY A 80 -10.11 -0.77 2.41
CA GLY A 80 -10.28 0.30 3.40
C GLY A 80 -8.97 1.00 3.74
N VAL A 81 -8.14 1.21 2.73
CA VAL A 81 -6.78 1.71 2.94
C VAL A 81 -6.76 3.22 3.05
N SER A 82 -6.03 3.71 4.04
CA SER A 82 -5.70 5.12 4.15
C SER A 82 -4.22 5.27 4.50
N VAL A 83 -3.62 6.34 4.00
CA VAL A 83 -2.20 6.63 4.22
C VAL A 83 -2.08 8.03 4.80
N ASP A 84 -1.51 8.12 5.98
CA ASP A 84 -1.16 9.41 6.59
C ASP A 84 0.26 9.75 6.17
N LEU A 85 0.41 10.79 5.36
CA LEU A 85 1.70 11.17 4.81
C LEU A 85 2.58 11.93 5.82
N GLN A 86 1.99 12.46 6.89
CA GLN A 86 2.78 13.09 7.94
C GLN A 86 3.45 12.05 8.83
N SER A 87 2.67 11.11 9.32
CA SER A 87 3.20 10.04 10.17
C SER A 87 3.82 8.90 9.38
N ARG A 88 3.53 8.81 8.08
CA ARG A 88 3.96 7.76 7.18
C ARG A 88 3.49 6.38 7.63
N VAL A 89 2.24 6.35 8.04
CA VAL A 89 1.57 5.12 8.45
C VAL A 89 0.43 4.83 7.48
N MET A 90 0.39 3.59 7.00
CA MET A 90 -0.71 3.09 6.18
C MET A 90 -1.56 2.16 7.02
N VAL A 91 -2.87 2.29 6.92
CA VAL A 91 -3.83 1.43 7.61
C VAL A 91 -4.81 0.88 6.59
N GLY A 92 -5.03 -0.44 6.63
CA GLY A 92 -6.11 -1.08 5.90
C GLY A 92 -7.10 -1.68 6.88
N ASP A 93 -8.29 -1.09 6.97
CA ASP A 93 -9.33 -1.51 7.92
C ASP A 93 -10.18 -2.67 7.42
N GLY A 94 -10.16 -2.94 6.13
CA GLY A 94 -10.84 -4.08 5.57
C GLY A 94 -9.93 -5.30 5.57
N ARG A 95 -10.45 -6.40 5.05
CA ARG A 95 -9.69 -7.64 5.01
C ARG A 95 -8.44 -7.50 4.14
N VAL A 96 -7.33 -7.99 4.64
CA VAL A 96 -6.08 -8.07 3.89
C VAL A 96 -5.74 -9.53 3.62
N GLU A 97 -5.27 -9.80 2.41
CA GLU A 97 -4.82 -11.11 1.97
C GLU A 97 -3.57 -10.93 1.13
N GLY A 98 -2.68 -11.91 1.22
CA GLY A 98 -1.48 -11.83 0.43
C GLY A 98 -0.77 -13.16 0.31
N ALA A 99 0.27 -13.16 -0.50
CA ALA A 99 1.08 -14.33 -0.72
C ALA A 99 2.55 -13.95 -0.67
N VAL A 100 3.34 -14.85 -0.13
CA VAL A 100 4.79 -14.82 -0.13
C VAL A 100 5.27 -16.13 -0.75
N PRO A 101 6.54 -16.26 -1.14
CA PRO A 101 6.98 -17.50 -1.79
C PRO A 101 6.70 -18.76 -0.99
N ALA A 102 6.75 -18.68 0.34
CA ALA A 102 6.57 -19.84 1.22
C ALA A 102 5.12 -20.07 1.66
N GLY A 103 4.17 -19.21 1.29
CA GLY A 103 2.80 -19.40 1.75
C GLY A 103 1.89 -18.22 1.50
N THR A 104 0.82 -18.15 2.27
CA THR A 104 -0.17 -17.08 2.19
C THR A 104 -0.46 -16.52 3.57
N PHE A 105 -0.97 -15.29 3.62
CA PHE A 105 -1.39 -14.66 4.87
C PHE A 105 -2.71 -13.93 4.69
N GLU A 106 -3.44 -13.77 5.78
CA GLU A 106 -4.67 -12.98 5.80
C GLU A 106 -4.90 -12.40 7.19
N ALA A 107 -5.62 -11.29 7.26
CA ALA A 107 -5.98 -10.65 8.51
C ALA A 107 -7.15 -9.71 8.28
N ASP A 108 -7.77 -9.25 9.38
CA ASP A 108 -8.86 -8.28 9.29
C ASP A 108 -8.36 -6.85 9.13
N ARG A 109 -7.14 -6.58 9.57
CA ARG A 109 -6.56 -5.24 9.54
C ARG A 109 -5.06 -5.32 9.33
N ILE A 110 -4.54 -4.36 8.59
CA ILE A 110 -3.10 -4.21 8.39
C ILE A 110 -2.68 -2.78 8.77
N GLU A 111 -1.55 -2.67 9.43
CA GLU A 111 -0.89 -1.40 9.68
C GLU A 111 0.55 -1.50 9.18
N VAL A 112 0.99 -0.48 8.46
CA VAL A 112 2.34 -0.43 7.91
C VAL A 112 3.00 0.87 8.35
N ASP A 113 4.11 0.74 9.07
CA ASP A 113 4.99 1.87 9.31
C ASP A 113 5.99 1.92 8.16
N ILE A 114 5.83 2.90 7.29
CA ILE A 114 6.59 2.97 6.05
C ILE A 114 8.06 3.25 6.33
N ASP A 115 8.34 4.14 7.27
CA ASP A 115 9.72 4.50 7.59
C ASP A 115 10.50 3.36 8.22
N GLU A 116 9.87 2.65 9.16
CA GLU A 116 10.50 1.51 9.82
C GLU A 116 10.33 0.19 9.07
N ARG A 117 9.51 0.19 8.03
CA ARG A 117 9.19 -0.99 7.22
C ARG A 117 8.62 -2.11 8.07
N LYS A 118 7.80 -1.73 9.02
CA LYS A 118 7.18 -2.65 9.94
C LYS A 118 5.73 -2.87 9.54
N ILE A 119 5.35 -4.13 9.41
CA ILE A 119 4.00 -4.54 9.06
C ILE A 119 3.38 -5.26 10.23
N SER A 120 2.19 -4.85 10.63
CA SER A 120 1.43 -5.49 11.70
C SER A 120 0.10 -5.97 11.14
N LEU A 121 -0.19 -7.24 11.34
CA LEU A 121 -1.46 -7.84 10.98
C LEU A 121 -2.28 -8.06 12.25
N ARG A 122 -3.53 -7.61 12.22
CA ARG A 122 -4.39 -7.67 13.41
C ARG A 122 -5.76 -8.24 13.06
N GLY A 123 -6.33 -8.98 13.99
CA GLY A 123 -7.66 -9.55 13.85
C GLY A 123 -7.66 -10.78 12.97
N ASN A 124 -7.88 -11.94 13.56
CA ASN A 124 -7.96 -13.23 12.86
C ASN A 124 -6.81 -13.43 11.86
N ALA A 125 -5.61 -13.01 12.26
CA ALA A 125 -4.44 -13.12 11.41
C ALA A 125 -4.07 -14.60 11.24
N ARG A 126 -3.89 -15.02 9.99
CA ARG A 126 -3.51 -16.40 9.66
C ARG A 126 -2.35 -16.38 8.69
N LEU A 127 -1.42 -17.27 8.96
CA LEU A 127 -0.28 -17.49 8.08
C LEU A 127 -0.25 -18.96 7.74
N THR A 128 -0.36 -19.28 6.45
CA THR A 128 -0.32 -20.66 5.96
C THR A 128 0.99 -20.83 5.21
N MET A 129 1.84 -21.72 5.70
CA MET A 129 3.14 -21.98 5.12
C MET A 129 3.14 -23.30 4.38
N ARG A 130 3.95 -23.38 3.32
CA ARG A 130 4.17 -24.61 2.57
C ARG A 130 5.47 -25.24 3.07
N PRO A 131 5.40 -26.40 3.76
CA PRO A 131 6.62 -26.95 4.38
C PRO A 131 7.75 -27.22 3.42
N GLY A 132 7.44 -27.62 2.20
CA GLY A 132 8.47 -27.92 1.20
C GLY A 132 9.22 -26.72 0.66
N GLU A 133 8.69 -25.52 0.87
CA GLU A 133 9.28 -24.26 0.39
C GLU A 133 9.86 -23.43 1.52
N LEU A 134 9.62 -23.83 2.75
CA LEU A 134 10.14 -23.13 3.91
C LEU A 134 11.63 -23.42 4.06
N ARG A 135 12.44 -22.37 3.96
CA ARG A 135 13.89 -22.49 4.18
C ARG A 135 14.24 -21.91 5.53
N VAL A 136 14.95 -22.71 6.30
CA VAL A 136 15.47 -22.29 7.59
C VAL A 136 16.96 -22.04 7.41
N PRO A 137 17.44 -20.82 7.64
CA PRO A 137 18.86 -20.53 7.51
C PRO A 137 19.70 -21.21 8.58
#